data_ba92de5dfe7b5f6a6c3b9768f1a4f8a5
#
_entry.id   ba92de5dfe7b5f6a6c3b9768f1a4f8a5
#
_cell.length_a   1.000
_cell.length_b   1.000
_cell.length_c   1.000
_cell.angle_alpha   90.00
_cell.angle_beta   90.00
_cell.angle_gamma   90.00
#
_symmetry.space_group_name_H-M   'P 1'
#
loop_
_entity.id
_entity.type
_entity.pdbx_description
1 polymer ?
#
loop_
_entity_poly.entity_id
_entity_poly.type
_entity_poly.pdbx_seq_one_letter_code
_entity_poly.pdbx_strand_id
1 'polypeptide(L)'
;YRFNKRNWDVAHTQAEVDGYVAAIADLDNRLGDANNKLSDANNKINDLNNENDRLKDDLANCLKAKEEAEKQIVTPETVVFFSIDKSNISAYSKATLDNYIATVKDAETKLVVTGYADKETGSAAVNDRISKARAEAVRDYLVEKGIAEDRIEVKWVGDTEQAFAKPHGAKINRCVVIR
;
A
#
# COMPACT_ATOMS: atom_id res chain seq x y z
N TYR A 1 -68.60 2.48 63.48
CA TYR A 1 -67.94 2.99 62.25
C TYR A 1 -68.94 2.82 61.11
N ARG A 2 -69.56 3.99 60.66
CA ARG A 2 -70.38 4.01 59.44
C ARG A 2 -69.43 3.97 58.27
N PHE A 3 -69.30 2.81 57.61
CA PHE A 3 -68.60 2.69 56.28
C PHE A 3 -69.39 3.59 55.31
N ASN A 4 -68.74 4.58 54.76
CA ASN A 4 -69.37 5.53 53.86
C ASN A 4 -69.56 4.80 52.51
N LYS A 5 -70.78 4.43 52.22
CA LYS A 5 -71.25 3.66 51.08
C LYS A 5 -70.80 4.28 49.71
N ARG A 6 -70.41 5.56 49.74
CA ARG A 6 -70.03 6.31 48.54
C ARG A 6 -68.68 5.93 47.91
N ASN A 7 -67.83 5.19 48.64
CA ASN A 7 -66.56 4.73 48.06
C ASN A 7 -66.59 3.28 47.47
N TRP A 8 -67.76 2.65 47.44
CA TRP A 8 -67.97 1.32 46.88
C TRP A 8 -68.71 1.35 45.54
N ASP A 9 -69.12 2.53 45.02
CA ASP A 9 -69.77 2.66 43.72
C ASP A 9 -68.86 2.59 42.51
N VAL A 10 -67.61 2.15 42.68
CA VAL A 10 -66.71 1.71 41.60
C VAL A 10 -66.61 0.19 41.69
N ALA A 11 -67.69 -0.51 41.93
CA ALA A 11 -67.74 -1.95 41.69
C ALA A 11 -67.86 -2.15 40.18
N HIS A 12 -66.72 -2.41 39.52
CA HIS A 12 -66.78 -2.85 38.16
C HIS A 12 -67.64 -4.10 38.02
N THR A 13 -68.44 -4.16 36.98
CA THR A 13 -69.23 -5.34 36.67
C THR A 13 -68.27 -6.52 36.38
N GLN A 14 -68.69 -7.77 36.62
CA GLN A 14 -67.88 -8.94 36.32
C GLN A 14 -67.37 -8.91 34.86
N ALA A 15 -68.18 -8.45 33.92
CA ALA A 15 -67.80 -8.29 32.53
C ALA A 15 -66.68 -7.31 32.30
N GLU A 16 -66.64 -6.18 33.07
CA GLU A 16 -65.50 -5.22 32.98
C GLU A 16 -64.26 -5.83 33.59
N VAL A 17 -64.30 -6.55 34.66
CA VAL A 17 -63.19 -7.27 35.27
C VAL A 17 -62.65 -8.31 34.31
N ASP A 18 -63.52 -9.10 33.71
CA ASP A 18 -63.12 -10.11 32.71
C ASP A 18 -62.47 -9.48 31.49
N GLY A 19 -62.97 -8.29 31.06
CA GLY A 19 -62.34 -7.48 29.98
C GLY A 19 -60.93 -7.01 30.35
N TYR A 20 -60.71 -6.53 31.56
CA TYR A 20 -59.36 -6.13 32.01
C TYR A 20 -58.42 -7.33 32.14
N VAL A 21 -58.90 -8.48 32.63
CA VAL A 21 -58.10 -9.70 32.70
C VAL A 21 -57.67 -10.16 31.31
N ALA A 22 -58.57 -10.14 30.32
CA ALA A 22 -58.24 -10.45 28.94
C ALA A 22 -57.23 -9.45 28.33
N ALA A 23 -57.36 -8.16 28.59
CA ALA A 23 -56.46 -7.13 28.14
C ALA A 23 -55.07 -7.29 28.76
N ILE A 24 -54.97 -7.62 30.05
CA ILE A 24 -53.69 -7.91 30.73
C ILE A 24 -53.02 -9.14 30.07
N ALA A 25 -53.77 -10.24 29.83
CA ALA A 25 -53.25 -11.42 29.21
C ALA A 25 -52.72 -11.13 27.78
N ASP A 26 -53.40 -10.28 26.99
CA ASP A 26 -52.91 -9.83 25.67
C ASP A 26 -51.61 -9.02 25.79
N LEU A 27 -51.57 -8.10 26.75
CA LEU A 27 -50.38 -7.30 27.00
C LEU A 27 -49.16 -8.14 27.43
N ASP A 28 -49.38 -9.14 28.29
CA ASP A 28 -48.33 -10.07 28.73
C ASP A 28 -47.80 -10.88 27.57
N ASN A 29 -48.66 -11.39 26.67
CA ASN A 29 -48.25 -12.09 25.47
C ASN A 29 -47.42 -11.17 24.55
N ARG A 30 -47.89 -9.94 24.31
CA ARG A 30 -47.16 -8.96 23.47
C ARG A 30 -45.83 -8.55 24.11
N LEU A 31 -45.76 -8.45 25.42
CA LEU A 31 -44.51 -8.20 26.16
C LEU A 31 -43.53 -9.38 25.99
N GLY A 32 -44.04 -10.61 26.10
CA GLY A 32 -43.24 -11.83 25.83
C GLY A 32 -42.67 -11.85 24.43
N ASP A 33 -43.48 -11.56 23.42
CA ASP A 33 -43.06 -11.47 22.03
C ASP A 33 -42.01 -10.38 21.78
N ALA A 34 -42.20 -9.21 22.40
CA ALA A 34 -41.27 -8.10 22.31
C ALA A 34 -39.92 -8.45 22.96
N ASN A 35 -39.95 -9.11 24.13
CA ASN A 35 -38.72 -9.57 24.79
C ASN A 35 -37.97 -10.61 23.99
N ASN A 36 -38.67 -11.56 23.34
CA ASN A 36 -38.07 -12.52 22.47
C ASN A 36 -37.38 -11.84 21.27
N LYS A 37 -38.06 -10.91 20.59
CA LYS A 37 -37.49 -10.12 19.51
C LYS A 37 -36.27 -9.30 19.94
N LEU A 38 -36.31 -8.73 21.15
CA LEU A 38 -35.17 -8.00 21.72
C LEU A 38 -33.97 -8.93 21.95
N SER A 39 -34.23 -10.12 22.49
CA SER A 39 -33.18 -11.15 22.66
C SER A 39 -32.53 -11.54 21.34
N ASP A 40 -33.34 -11.81 20.31
CA ASP A 40 -32.86 -12.16 18.97
C ASP A 40 -32.05 -11.02 18.35
N ALA A 41 -32.52 -9.78 18.51
CA ALA A 41 -31.79 -8.61 18.03
C ALA A 41 -30.44 -8.44 18.74
N ASN A 42 -30.39 -8.65 20.05
CA ASN A 42 -29.15 -8.59 20.83
C ASN A 42 -28.15 -9.69 20.40
N ASN A 43 -28.64 -10.91 20.16
CA ASN A 43 -27.80 -11.99 19.65
C ASN A 43 -27.21 -11.61 18.29
N LYS A 44 -28.03 -11.07 17.39
CA LYS A 44 -27.56 -10.63 16.08
C LYS A 44 -26.56 -9.48 16.15
N ILE A 45 -26.72 -8.55 17.10
CA ILE A 45 -25.75 -7.48 17.36
C ILE A 45 -24.40 -8.07 17.80
N ASN A 46 -24.42 -9.07 18.68
CA ASN A 46 -23.20 -9.74 19.13
C ASN A 46 -22.50 -10.46 17.97
N ASP A 47 -23.26 -11.16 17.13
CA ASP A 47 -22.71 -11.84 15.95
C ASP A 47 -22.06 -10.85 14.96
N LEU A 48 -22.75 -9.70 14.72
CA LEU A 48 -22.23 -8.65 13.85
C LEU A 48 -20.98 -7.96 14.43
N ASN A 49 -20.93 -7.80 15.75
CA ASN A 49 -19.73 -7.25 16.42
C ASN A 49 -18.55 -8.21 16.26
N ASN A 50 -18.75 -9.51 16.46
CA ASN A 50 -17.73 -10.53 16.29
C ASN A 50 -17.22 -10.58 14.82
N GLU A 51 -18.14 -10.47 13.85
CA GLU A 51 -17.77 -10.40 12.42
C GLU A 51 -16.99 -9.13 12.10
N ASN A 52 -17.39 -8.00 12.66
CA ASN A 52 -16.72 -6.71 12.48
C ASN A 52 -15.29 -6.74 13.03
N ASP A 53 -15.09 -7.38 14.18
CA ASP A 53 -13.76 -7.52 14.77
C ASP A 53 -12.87 -8.46 13.93
N ARG A 54 -13.42 -9.58 13.44
CA ARG A 54 -12.72 -10.43 12.46
C ARG A 54 -12.31 -9.66 11.20
N LEU A 55 -13.24 -8.90 10.61
CA LEU A 55 -12.95 -8.12 9.40
C LEU A 55 -11.87 -7.05 9.64
N LYS A 56 -11.83 -6.44 10.83
CA LYS A 56 -10.75 -5.51 11.22
C LYS A 56 -9.39 -6.20 11.27
N ASP A 57 -9.33 -7.38 11.87
CA ASP A 57 -8.10 -8.17 11.96
C ASP A 57 -7.63 -8.62 10.58
N ASP A 58 -8.55 -9.09 9.73
CA ASP A 58 -8.25 -9.49 8.36
C ASP A 58 -7.75 -8.31 7.52
N LEU A 59 -8.35 -7.12 7.68
CA LEU A 59 -7.89 -5.90 7.04
C LEU A 59 -6.48 -5.50 7.51
N ALA A 60 -6.23 -5.55 8.82
CA ALA A 60 -4.90 -5.24 9.37
C ALA A 60 -3.83 -6.20 8.84
N ASN A 61 -4.14 -7.50 8.75
CA ASN A 61 -3.25 -8.51 8.19
C ASN A 61 -3.01 -8.29 6.69
N CYS A 62 -4.05 -7.96 5.92
CA CYS A 62 -3.94 -7.65 4.51
C CYS A 62 -3.07 -6.40 4.26
N LEU A 63 -3.24 -5.34 5.05
CA LEU A 63 -2.42 -4.13 4.97
C LEU A 63 -0.95 -4.44 5.27
N LYS A 64 -0.69 -5.27 6.29
CA LYS A 64 0.66 -5.69 6.65
C LYS A 64 1.33 -6.51 5.54
N ALA A 65 0.59 -7.46 4.98
CA ALA A 65 1.06 -8.26 3.85
C ALA A 65 1.33 -7.39 2.60
N LYS A 66 0.50 -6.36 2.37
CA LYS A 66 0.72 -5.39 1.29
C LYS A 66 2.02 -4.59 1.52
N GLU A 67 2.24 -4.05 2.72
CA GLU A 67 3.47 -3.32 3.07
C GLU A 67 4.71 -4.19 2.93
N GLU A 68 4.63 -5.47 3.33
CA GLU A 68 5.73 -6.42 3.17
C GLU A 68 6.00 -6.74 1.69
N ALA A 69 4.96 -6.91 0.88
CA ALA A 69 5.07 -7.11 -0.56
C ALA A 69 5.67 -5.88 -1.26
N GLU A 70 5.27 -4.67 -0.88
CA GLU A 70 5.85 -3.41 -1.39
C GLU A 70 7.34 -3.27 -1.03
N LYS A 71 7.76 -3.72 0.16
CA LYS A 71 9.18 -3.78 0.55
C LYS A 71 9.99 -4.80 -0.25
N GLN A 72 9.33 -5.83 -0.79
CA GLN A 72 9.96 -6.87 -1.64
C GLN A 72 9.97 -6.52 -3.13
N ILE A 73 9.42 -5.38 -3.54
CA ILE A 73 9.60 -4.90 -4.91
C ILE A 73 11.08 -4.53 -5.04
N VAL A 74 11.89 -5.53 -5.37
CA VAL A 74 13.25 -5.32 -5.85
C VAL A 74 13.10 -4.59 -7.17
N THR A 75 13.43 -3.30 -7.20
CA THR A 75 13.55 -2.57 -8.46
C THR A 75 14.52 -3.35 -9.32
N PRO A 76 14.12 -3.78 -10.53
CA PRO A 76 15.01 -4.52 -11.37
C PRO A 76 16.25 -3.66 -11.60
N GLU A 77 17.43 -4.19 -11.28
CA GLU A 77 18.70 -3.52 -11.55
C GLU A 77 19.04 -3.66 -13.03
N THR A 78 19.42 -2.57 -13.67
CA THR A 78 19.93 -2.63 -15.04
C THR A 78 21.22 -1.82 -15.18
N VAL A 79 22.04 -2.23 -16.14
CA VAL A 79 23.37 -1.65 -16.37
C VAL A 79 23.52 -1.23 -17.83
N VAL A 80 23.97 0.00 -18.03
CA VAL A 80 24.26 0.59 -19.33
C VAL A 80 25.78 0.75 -19.47
N PHE A 81 26.38 0.11 -20.45
CA PHE A 81 27.81 0.18 -20.71
C PHE A 81 28.16 1.24 -21.76
N PHE A 82 29.33 1.86 -21.58
CA PHE A 82 29.84 2.90 -22.47
C PHE A 82 31.21 2.59 -23.02
N SER A 83 31.46 3.08 -24.22
CA SER A 83 32.79 3.08 -24.79
C SER A 83 33.71 4.07 -24.07
N ILE A 84 35.02 3.87 -24.21
CA ILE A 84 36.00 4.77 -23.63
C ILE A 84 35.74 6.21 -24.14
N ASP A 85 35.83 7.16 -23.22
CA ASP A 85 35.65 8.60 -23.48
C ASP A 85 34.30 8.96 -24.18
N LYS A 86 33.28 8.10 -24.00
CA LYS A 86 31.92 8.34 -24.52
C LYS A 86 30.89 8.33 -23.42
N SER A 87 29.91 9.22 -23.58
CA SER A 87 28.66 9.27 -22.77
C SER A 87 27.40 9.07 -23.60
N ASN A 88 27.53 8.86 -24.93
CA ASN A 88 26.39 8.56 -25.77
C ASN A 88 25.90 7.11 -25.57
N ILE A 89 24.61 6.93 -25.43
CA ILE A 89 23.97 5.62 -25.25
C ILE A 89 23.95 4.90 -26.60
N SER A 90 24.52 3.70 -26.67
CA SER A 90 24.51 2.88 -27.89
C SER A 90 23.10 2.38 -28.23
N ALA A 91 22.86 1.99 -29.48
CA ALA A 91 21.57 1.43 -29.90
C ALA A 91 21.20 0.17 -29.09
N TYR A 92 22.19 -0.68 -28.78
CA TYR A 92 22.01 -1.86 -27.92
C TYR A 92 21.58 -1.47 -26.50
N SER A 93 22.28 -0.49 -25.92
CA SER A 93 21.94 0.02 -24.57
C SER A 93 20.56 0.70 -24.54
N LYS A 94 20.16 1.36 -25.62
CA LYS A 94 18.79 1.92 -25.74
C LYS A 94 17.73 0.83 -25.71
N ALA A 95 17.93 -0.27 -26.45
CA ALA A 95 17.00 -1.39 -26.43
C ALA A 95 16.91 -2.05 -25.03
N THR A 96 18.04 -2.17 -24.32
CA THR A 96 18.05 -2.65 -22.92
C THR A 96 17.28 -1.70 -22.00
N LEU A 97 17.48 -0.39 -22.14
CA LEU A 97 16.74 0.63 -21.39
C LEU A 97 15.26 0.62 -21.72
N ASP A 98 14.87 0.46 -22.99
CA ASP A 98 13.45 0.40 -23.38
C ASP A 98 12.74 -0.80 -22.71
N ASN A 99 13.38 -1.96 -22.65
CA ASN A 99 12.86 -3.11 -21.91
C ASN A 99 12.77 -2.84 -20.40
N TYR A 100 13.79 -2.22 -19.82
CA TYR A 100 13.77 -1.84 -18.40
C TYR A 100 12.63 -0.85 -18.10
N ILE A 101 12.49 0.18 -18.93
CA ILE A 101 11.43 1.19 -18.81
C ILE A 101 10.04 0.54 -18.83
N ALA A 102 9.83 -0.44 -19.71
CA ALA A 102 8.56 -1.18 -19.77
C ALA A 102 8.21 -1.88 -18.44
N THR A 103 9.22 -2.26 -17.63
CA THR A 103 8.99 -2.90 -16.33
C THR A 103 8.76 -1.92 -15.19
N VAL A 104 9.30 -0.69 -15.29
CA VAL A 104 9.27 0.29 -14.17
C VAL A 104 8.36 1.49 -14.41
N LYS A 105 7.80 1.62 -15.62
CA LYS A 105 7.04 2.80 -16.04
C LYS A 105 5.82 3.04 -15.15
N ASP A 106 5.08 1.99 -14.84
CA ASP A 106 3.85 2.06 -14.06
C ASP A 106 4.07 1.91 -12.55
N ALA A 107 5.34 1.71 -12.12
CA ALA A 107 5.69 1.67 -10.71
C ALA A 107 5.90 3.09 -10.17
N GLU A 108 5.54 3.33 -8.91
CA GLU A 108 5.81 4.62 -8.23
C GLU A 108 7.23 4.70 -7.62
N THR A 109 8.05 3.69 -7.83
CA THR A 109 9.38 3.54 -7.21
C THR A 109 10.35 4.60 -7.73
N LYS A 110 11.17 5.16 -6.86
CA LYS A 110 12.28 6.03 -7.22
C LYS A 110 13.40 5.21 -7.84
N LEU A 111 14.04 5.77 -8.85
CA LEU A 111 15.17 5.18 -9.57
C LEU A 111 16.45 5.92 -9.21
N VAL A 112 17.49 5.21 -8.81
CA VAL A 112 18.81 5.78 -8.56
C VAL A 112 19.73 5.44 -9.74
N VAL A 113 20.14 6.46 -10.48
CA VAL A 113 20.98 6.35 -11.67
C VAL A 113 22.42 6.73 -11.27
N THR A 114 23.29 5.75 -11.11
CA THR A 114 24.67 5.98 -10.67
C THR A 114 25.69 5.76 -11.80
N GLY A 115 26.44 6.79 -12.13
CA GLY A 115 27.49 6.76 -13.15
C GLY A 115 28.85 6.38 -12.58
N TYR A 116 29.55 5.51 -13.31
CA TYR A 116 30.89 5.00 -12.98
C TYR A 116 31.89 5.23 -14.12
N ALA A 117 33.14 5.34 -13.72
CA ALA A 117 34.28 5.34 -14.64
C ALA A 117 35.29 4.27 -14.22
N ASP A 118 36.06 3.74 -15.19
CA ASP A 118 37.11 2.76 -14.89
C ASP A 118 38.37 3.43 -14.31
N LYS A 119 39.09 2.72 -13.44
CA LYS A 119 40.31 3.21 -12.78
C LYS A 119 41.57 3.19 -13.66
N GLU A 120 41.49 2.54 -14.80
CA GLU A 120 42.68 2.31 -15.65
C GLU A 120 42.86 3.41 -16.71
N THR A 121 41.81 4.23 -16.92
CA THR A 121 41.86 5.25 -17.97
C THR A 121 41.38 6.61 -17.41
N GLY A 122 42.04 7.68 -17.87
CA GLY A 122 41.70 9.04 -17.47
C GLY A 122 42.32 9.45 -16.13
N SER A 123 42.20 10.75 -15.83
CA SER A 123 42.49 11.28 -14.49
C SER A 123 41.21 11.32 -13.65
N ALA A 124 41.36 11.42 -12.34
CA ALA A 124 40.20 11.53 -11.44
C ALA A 124 39.17 12.63 -11.85
N ALA A 125 39.68 13.81 -12.26
CA ALA A 125 38.83 14.89 -12.76
C ALA A 125 38.10 14.56 -14.08
N VAL A 126 38.74 13.79 -14.97
CA VAL A 126 38.10 13.31 -16.21
C VAL A 126 37.07 12.25 -15.88
N ASN A 127 37.40 11.33 -14.97
CA ASN A 127 36.52 10.23 -14.56
C ASN A 127 35.28 10.76 -13.82
N ASP A 128 35.43 11.78 -12.98
CA ASP A 128 34.29 12.45 -12.36
C ASP A 128 33.35 13.05 -13.42
N ARG A 129 33.92 13.84 -14.34
CA ARG A 129 33.14 14.47 -15.41
C ARG A 129 32.45 13.47 -16.33
N ILE A 130 33.14 12.40 -16.72
CA ILE A 130 32.59 11.42 -17.67
C ILE A 130 31.51 10.55 -17.02
N SER A 131 31.68 10.17 -15.74
CA SER A 131 30.69 9.42 -15.00
C SER A 131 29.40 10.22 -14.80
N LYS A 132 29.52 11.52 -14.50
CA LYS A 132 28.41 12.47 -14.45
C LYS A 132 27.69 12.54 -15.80
N ALA A 133 28.41 12.82 -16.88
CA ALA A 133 27.83 12.94 -18.23
C ALA A 133 27.10 11.66 -18.67
N ARG A 134 27.59 10.48 -18.28
CA ARG A 134 26.93 9.19 -18.53
C ARG A 134 25.62 9.05 -17.75
N ALA A 135 25.63 9.37 -16.44
CA ALA A 135 24.45 9.32 -15.61
C ALA A 135 23.36 10.28 -16.10
N GLU A 136 23.75 11.52 -16.46
CA GLU A 136 22.84 12.52 -17.03
C GLU A 136 22.26 12.05 -18.36
N ALA A 137 23.06 11.47 -19.27
CA ALA A 137 22.57 10.94 -20.54
C ALA A 137 21.51 9.83 -20.34
N VAL A 138 21.70 8.96 -19.34
CA VAL A 138 20.72 7.91 -19.01
C VAL A 138 19.46 8.53 -18.41
N ARG A 139 19.58 9.49 -17.48
CA ARG A 139 18.43 10.22 -16.95
C ARG A 139 17.61 10.87 -18.08
N ASP A 140 18.27 11.59 -18.96
CA ASP A 140 17.60 12.30 -20.06
C ASP A 140 16.84 11.33 -20.97
N TYR A 141 17.42 10.14 -21.22
CA TYR A 141 16.76 9.09 -21.97
C TYR A 141 15.54 8.51 -21.25
N LEU A 142 15.63 8.30 -19.93
CA LEU A 142 14.50 7.83 -19.12
C LEU A 142 13.35 8.84 -19.15
N VAL A 143 13.67 10.15 -19.02
CA VAL A 143 12.68 11.24 -19.07
C VAL A 143 12.07 11.33 -20.48
N GLU A 144 12.86 11.26 -21.55
CA GLU A 144 12.37 11.22 -22.94
C GLU A 144 11.35 10.09 -23.17
N LYS A 145 11.54 8.97 -22.49
CA LYS A 145 10.67 7.79 -22.58
C LYS A 145 9.47 7.81 -21.62
N GLY A 146 9.32 8.88 -20.85
CA GLY A 146 8.14 9.14 -20.04
C GLY A 146 8.24 8.74 -18.57
N ILE A 147 9.46 8.48 -18.05
CA ILE A 147 9.68 8.41 -16.60
C ILE A 147 9.69 9.84 -16.04
N ALA A 148 8.93 10.10 -14.99
CA ALA A 148 8.90 11.43 -14.36
C ALA A 148 10.25 11.77 -13.72
N GLU A 149 10.72 13.02 -13.92
CA GLU A 149 12.05 13.45 -13.48
C GLU A 149 12.21 13.39 -11.96
N ASP A 150 11.16 13.66 -11.21
CA ASP A 150 11.11 13.61 -9.74
C ASP A 150 11.25 12.19 -9.16
N ARG A 151 11.13 11.17 -10.02
CA ARG A 151 11.41 9.77 -9.69
C ARG A 151 12.87 9.39 -9.87
N ILE A 152 13.70 10.24 -10.50
CA ILE A 152 15.08 9.90 -10.87
C ILE A 152 16.06 10.65 -10.00
N GLU A 153 16.82 9.94 -9.19
CA GLU A 153 17.95 10.45 -8.44
C GLU A 153 19.24 10.16 -9.22
N VAL A 154 19.99 11.20 -9.58
CA VAL A 154 21.26 11.05 -10.33
C VAL A 154 22.45 11.14 -9.38
N LYS A 155 23.32 10.14 -9.44
CA LYS A 155 24.58 10.05 -8.71
C LYS A 155 25.74 9.76 -9.67
N TRP A 156 26.94 10.15 -9.30
CA TRP A 156 28.17 9.76 -9.99
C TRP A 156 29.31 9.66 -8.98
N VAL A 157 30.23 8.76 -9.21
CA VAL A 157 31.31 8.44 -8.29
C VAL A 157 32.70 8.47 -8.96
N GLY A 158 32.76 8.87 -10.23
CA GLY A 158 34.02 8.85 -10.96
C GLY A 158 34.61 7.44 -11.00
N ASP A 159 35.85 7.35 -10.56
CA ASP A 159 36.61 6.10 -10.39
C ASP A 159 36.88 5.76 -8.91
N THR A 160 36.30 6.52 -7.97
CA THR A 160 36.49 6.29 -6.52
C THR A 160 35.86 4.99 -6.08
N GLU A 161 34.71 4.65 -6.66
CA GLU A 161 34.03 3.37 -6.50
C GLU A 161 33.93 2.65 -7.84
N GLN A 162 33.82 1.34 -7.79
CA GLN A 162 33.66 0.51 -8.96
C GLN A 162 32.38 -0.31 -8.85
N ALA A 163 31.51 -0.26 -9.87
CA ALA A 163 30.27 -1.02 -9.90
C ALA A 163 30.52 -2.53 -9.83
N PHE A 164 31.63 -2.97 -10.45
CA PHE A 164 32.01 -4.38 -10.54
C PHE A 164 33.40 -4.58 -9.99
N ALA A 165 33.55 -5.55 -9.06
CA ALA A 165 34.86 -5.97 -8.54
C ALA A 165 35.65 -6.75 -9.56
N LYS A 166 36.99 -6.79 -9.41
CA LYS A 166 37.86 -7.74 -10.16
C LYS A 166 37.35 -9.17 -9.92
N PRO A 167 37.40 -10.06 -10.90
CA PRO A 167 38.33 -10.08 -12.06
C PRO A 167 37.73 -9.66 -13.41
N HIS A 168 36.56 -9.07 -13.47
CA HIS A 168 35.87 -8.79 -14.74
C HIS A 168 36.53 -7.70 -15.63
N GLY A 169 37.62 -7.10 -15.16
CA GLY A 169 38.36 -6.08 -15.89
C GLY A 169 37.78 -4.65 -15.72
N ALA A 170 38.66 -3.66 -15.81
CA ALA A 170 38.28 -2.27 -15.58
C ALA A 170 37.24 -1.77 -16.58
N LYS A 171 37.24 -2.29 -17.81
CA LYS A 171 36.36 -1.82 -18.90
C LYS A 171 34.86 -1.89 -18.58
N ILE A 172 34.41 -2.85 -17.77
CA ILE A 172 33.00 -3.00 -17.40
C ILE A 172 32.52 -1.90 -16.44
N ASN A 173 33.46 -1.22 -15.79
CA ASN A 173 33.15 -0.08 -14.92
C ASN A 173 32.92 1.24 -15.68
N ARG A 174 33.01 1.22 -17.02
CA ARG A 174 32.49 2.32 -17.85
C ARG A 174 30.99 2.14 -18.03
N CYS A 175 30.22 2.36 -16.94
CA CYS A 175 28.81 2.03 -16.93
C CYS A 175 27.97 3.03 -16.10
N VAL A 176 26.67 2.91 -16.27
CA VAL A 176 25.66 3.47 -15.39
C VAL A 176 24.83 2.31 -14.86
N VAL A 177 24.63 2.27 -13.56
CA VAL A 177 23.76 1.31 -12.88
C VAL A 177 22.48 2.03 -12.47
N ILE A 178 21.35 1.42 -12.74
CA ILE A 178 20.03 1.90 -12.35
C ILE A 178 19.45 0.89 -11.36
N ARG A 179 19.02 1.41 -10.20
CA ARG A 179 18.41 0.63 -9.09
C ARG A 179 17.10 1.26 -8.64
#